data_ac2361d04b370dc985f05588866690db
#
_entry.id   ac2361d04b370dc985f05588866690db
#
_cell.length_a   1.000
_cell.length_b   1.000
_cell.length_c   1.000
_cell.angle_alpha   90.00
_cell.angle_beta   90.00
_cell.angle_gamma   90.00
#
_symmetry.space_group_name_H-M   'P 1'
#
loop_
_entity.id
_entity.type
_entity.pdbx_description
1 polymer ?
#
loop_
_entity_poly.entity_id
_entity_poly.type
_entity_poly.pdbx_seq_one_letter_code
_entity_poly.pdbx_strand_id
1 'polypeptide(L)'
;LALYLARRGEARNIQLISKARVPIVKFEETKSGIQFDVSFDVANGPASADIVKRNTRRFPALRPLTTVLKCFLAQRGLNEVYSGGIGSYALLCMIMTFLQLRESIEASEWAGERGREDASEGCLGTLLIDFFELYGRKLNSEEIGISCGDAEKTTSTNRFFVKSEKNFYDERRPFLLSIQDPQDPENDLGRNSYAWRSVKAAFEHAFTVITAPVGASKEVFLLRRIVKMDTEMMKLRAAPKETGAIRGVFSDFQEFVEANKERRAGVTPRQNASKKKKPRGVAK
;
A
#
# COMPACT_ATOMS: atom_id res chain seq x y z
N LEU A 1 -21.30 -4.97 14.36
CA LEU A 1 -21.03 -3.83 13.47
C LEU A 1 -22.01 -3.78 12.31
N ALA A 2 -22.10 -4.81 11.44
CA ALA A 2 -22.96 -4.80 10.24
C ALA A 2 -24.43 -4.42 10.53
N LEU A 3 -25.04 -5.09 11.52
CA LEU A 3 -26.43 -4.77 11.96
C LEU A 3 -26.57 -3.35 12.51
N TYR A 4 -25.58 -2.86 13.21
CA TYR A 4 -25.58 -1.50 13.76
C TYR A 4 -25.56 -0.46 12.64
N LEU A 5 -24.64 -0.61 11.69
CA LEU A 5 -24.52 0.28 10.53
C LEU A 5 -25.79 0.28 9.65
N ALA A 6 -26.38 -0.90 9.43
CA ALA A 6 -27.62 -1.04 8.68
C ALA A 6 -28.78 -0.30 9.36
N ARG A 7 -28.94 -0.45 10.68
CA ARG A 7 -30.03 0.21 11.45
C ARG A 7 -29.92 1.73 11.46
N ARG A 8 -28.70 2.27 11.41
CA ARG A 8 -28.47 3.72 11.41
C ARG A 8 -28.50 4.36 10.01
N GLY A 9 -28.56 3.55 8.96
CA GLY A 9 -28.50 4.05 7.59
C GLY A 9 -27.17 4.72 7.23
N GLU A 10 -26.12 4.49 8.03
CA GLU A 10 -24.79 5.08 7.83
C GLU A 10 -23.98 4.32 6.77
N ALA A 11 -24.42 3.12 6.39
CA ALA A 11 -23.74 2.30 5.40
C ALA A 11 -24.73 1.61 4.45
N ARG A 12 -24.30 1.43 3.22
CA ARG A 12 -24.99 0.65 2.17
C ARG A 12 -24.05 -0.44 1.65
N ASN A 13 -24.58 -1.38 0.87
CA ASN A 13 -23.81 -2.48 0.27
C ASN A 13 -23.05 -3.32 1.31
N ILE A 14 -23.67 -3.54 2.50
CA ILE A 14 -23.03 -4.24 3.61
C ILE A 14 -22.91 -5.73 3.29
N GLN A 15 -21.69 -6.25 3.34
CA GLN A 15 -21.36 -7.65 3.11
C GLN A 15 -20.55 -8.19 4.29
N LEU A 16 -20.98 -9.33 4.84
CA LEU A 16 -20.27 -10.05 5.88
C LEU A 16 -19.53 -11.24 5.26
N ILE A 17 -18.19 -11.17 5.20
CA ILE A 17 -17.34 -12.23 4.69
C ILE A 17 -16.74 -12.98 5.90
N SER A 18 -17.55 -13.85 6.52
CA SER A 18 -17.20 -14.55 7.76
C SER A 18 -16.30 -15.79 7.54
N LYS A 19 -16.31 -16.37 6.34
CA LYS A 19 -15.55 -17.60 6.02
C LYS A 19 -14.15 -17.34 5.46
N ALA A 20 -13.73 -16.08 5.32
CA ALA A 20 -12.37 -15.75 4.90
C ALA A 20 -11.37 -16.08 6.02
N ARG A 21 -10.09 -16.29 5.67
CA ARG A 21 -9.00 -16.43 6.64
C ARG A 21 -8.98 -15.29 7.66
N VAL A 22 -9.25 -14.07 7.21
CA VAL A 22 -9.52 -12.90 8.03
C VAL A 22 -10.95 -12.48 7.77
N PRO A 23 -11.88 -12.69 8.71
CA PRO A 23 -13.26 -12.24 8.55
C PRO A 23 -13.34 -10.72 8.45
N ILE A 24 -14.10 -10.22 7.49
CA ILE A 24 -14.26 -8.78 7.26
C ILE A 24 -15.73 -8.39 7.09
N VAL A 25 -16.04 -7.18 7.49
CA VAL A 25 -17.28 -6.48 7.14
C VAL A 25 -16.96 -5.44 6.10
N LYS A 26 -17.44 -5.65 4.88
CA LYS A 26 -17.34 -4.67 3.78
C LYS A 26 -18.60 -3.82 3.76
N PHE A 27 -18.44 -2.52 3.56
CA PHE A 27 -19.57 -1.62 3.37
C PHE A 27 -19.12 -0.33 2.67
N GLU A 28 -20.10 0.40 2.19
CA GLU A 28 -19.91 1.73 1.62
C GLU A 28 -20.59 2.74 2.56
N GLU A 29 -19.84 3.76 3.00
CA GLU A 29 -20.40 4.84 3.82
C GLU A 29 -21.36 5.68 2.97
N THR A 30 -22.55 5.97 3.52
CA THR A 30 -23.67 6.54 2.75
C THR A 30 -23.41 7.96 2.25
N LYS A 31 -22.71 8.80 3.03
CA LYS A 31 -22.50 10.22 2.70
C LYS A 31 -21.36 10.43 1.73
N SER A 32 -20.23 9.74 1.96
CA SER A 32 -19.00 9.93 1.17
C SER A 32 -18.89 8.98 -0.01
N GLY A 33 -19.63 7.86 -0.03
CA GLY A 33 -19.46 6.79 -0.98
C GLY A 33 -18.14 6.01 -0.83
N ILE A 34 -17.42 6.21 0.29
CA ILE A 34 -16.15 5.53 0.53
C ILE A 34 -16.44 4.08 0.94
N GLN A 35 -15.68 3.16 0.34
CA GLN A 35 -15.72 1.74 0.69
C GLN A 35 -14.80 1.45 1.86
N PHE A 36 -15.31 0.65 2.82
CA PHE A 36 -14.60 0.22 4.01
C PHE A 36 -14.56 -1.30 4.09
N ASP A 37 -13.39 -1.81 4.47
CA ASP A 37 -13.17 -3.19 4.88
C ASP A 37 -12.71 -3.18 6.34
N VAL A 38 -13.55 -3.71 7.23
CA VAL A 38 -13.26 -3.73 8.67
C VAL A 38 -13.02 -5.16 9.13
N SER A 39 -11.83 -5.41 9.69
CA SER A 39 -11.48 -6.67 10.37
C SER A 39 -11.37 -6.45 11.88
N PHE A 40 -11.55 -7.53 12.65
CA PHE A 40 -11.45 -7.52 14.11
C PHE A 40 -10.35 -8.49 14.56
N ASP A 41 -9.72 -8.19 15.68
CA ASP A 41 -8.70 -9.03 16.33
C ASP A 41 -7.52 -9.44 15.43
N VAL A 42 -7.14 -8.56 14.49
CA VAL A 42 -6.00 -8.75 13.60
C VAL A 42 -4.80 -7.97 14.16
N ALA A 43 -3.91 -8.65 14.87
CA ALA A 43 -2.77 -8.03 15.55
C ALA A 43 -1.69 -7.50 14.59
N ASN A 44 -1.53 -8.12 13.42
CA ASN A 44 -0.48 -7.79 12.45
C ASN A 44 -0.77 -6.52 11.63
N GLY A 45 -2.00 -6.00 11.60
CA GLY A 45 -2.34 -4.79 10.88
C GLY A 45 -1.54 -3.55 11.30
N PRO A 46 -1.51 -3.17 12.59
CA PRO A 46 -0.69 -2.06 13.09
C PRO A 46 0.80 -2.25 12.83
N ALA A 47 1.33 -3.47 13.02
CA ALA A 47 2.75 -3.77 12.77
C ALA A 47 3.11 -3.63 11.29
N SER A 48 2.26 -4.07 10.36
CA SER A 48 2.42 -3.82 8.91
C SER A 48 2.45 -2.33 8.61
N ALA A 49 1.54 -1.56 9.20
CA ALA A 49 1.48 -0.12 9.00
C ALA A 49 2.76 0.58 9.46
N ASP A 50 3.35 0.14 10.56
CA ASP A 50 4.60 0.71 11.07
C ASP A 50 5.80 0.39 10.17
N ILE A 51 5.88 -0.83 9.61
CA ILE A 51 6.88 -1.18 8.58
C ILE A 51 6.73 -0.25 7.37
N VAL A 52 5.52 -0.08 6.87
CA VAL A 52 5.25 0.79 5.71
C VAL A 52 5.62 2.25 6.01
N LYS A 53 5.27 2.77 7.19
CA LYS A 53 5.62 4.14 7.59
C LYS A 53 7.13 4.36 7.66
N ARG A 54 7.89 3.42 8.27
CA ARG A 54 9.35 3.50 8.35
C ARG A 54 9.98 3.52 6.96
N ASN A 55 9.58 2.57 6.10
CA ASN A 55 10.12 2.49 4.74
C ASN A 55 9.72 3.68 3.87
N THR A 56 8.53 4.25 4.05
CA THR A 56 8.11 5.48 3.34
C THR A 56 8.97 6.68 3.73
N ARG A 57 9.42 6.76 5.00
CA ARG A 57 10.36 7.82 5.44
C ARG A 57 11.76 7.59 4.90
N ARG A 58 12.21 6.33 4.82
CA ARG A 58 13.54 5.98 4.30
C ARG A 58 13.63 6.14 2.79
N PHE A 59 12.59 5.73 2.06
CA PHE A 59 12.56 5.73 0.60
C PHE A 59 11.46 6.67 0.09
N PRO A 60 11.76 7.93 -0.22
CA PRO A 60 10.79 8.89 -0.77
C PRO A 60 10.09 8.38 -2.05
N ALA A 61 10.81 7.58 -2.86
CA ALA A 61 10.27 6.96 -4.08
C ALA A 61 9.20 5.88 -3.83
N LEU A 62 9.11 5.30 -2.62
CA LEU A 62 8.18 4.21 -2.31
C LEU A 62 6.73 4.59 -2.57
N ARG A 63 6.30 5.75 -2.12
CA ARG A 63 4.90 6.21 -2.25
C ARG A 63 4.49 6.47 -3.71
N PRO A 64 5.23 7.26 -4.50
CA PRO A 64 4.88 7.49 -5.91
C PRO A 64 4.93 6.21 -6.73
N LEU A 65 5.93 5.34 -6.58
CA LEU A 65 6.00 4.05 -7.26
C LEU A 65 4.81 3.17 -6.91
N THR A 66 4.47 3.06 -5.62
CA THR A 66 3.29 2.29 -5.18
C THR A 66 2.02 2.81 -5.83
N THR A 67 1.83 4.13 -5.90
CA THR A 67 0.62 4.72 -6.50
C THR A 67 0.50 4.36 -7.98
N VAL A 68 1.57 4.51 -8.75
CA VAL A 68 1.59 4.19 -10.18
C VAL A 68 1.38 2.69 -10.41
N LEU A 69 2.10 1.84 -9.68
CA LEU A 69 2.02 0.38 -9.85
C LEU A 69 0.67 -0.20 -9.41
N LYS A 70 0.05 0.35 -8.35
CA LYS A 70 -1.32 -0.03 -7.99
C LYS A 70 -2.32 0.34 -9.08
N CYS A 71 -2.22 1.54 -9.63
CA CYS A 71 -3.07 1.97 -10.75
C CYS A 71 -2.84 1.08 -11.99
N PHE A 72 -1.59 0.79 -12.31
CA PHE A 72 -1.20 -0.07 -13.42
C PHE A 72 -1.80 -1.48 -13.32
N LEU A 73 -1.70 -2.12 -12.15
CA LEU A 73 -2.26 -3.45 -11.89
C LEU A 73 -3.80 -3.42 -11.86
N ALA A 74 -4.40 -2.40 -11.23
CA ALA A 74 -5.86 -2.27 -11.13
C ALA A 74 -6.51 -2.14 -12.51
N GLN A 75 -5.93 -1.35 -13.43
CA GLN A 75 -6.43 -1.20 -14.80
C GLN A 75 -6.38 -2.50 -15.63
N ARG A 76 -5.64 -3.51 -15.14
CA ARG A 76 -5.50 -4.84 -15.78
C ARG A 76 -6.22 -5.95 -15.01
N GLY A 77 -6.89 -5.62 -13.89
CA GLY A 77 -7.54 -6.61 -13.03
C GLY A 77 -6.56 -7.55 -12.33
N LEU A 78 -5.29 -7.09 -12.12
CA LEU A 78 -4.20 -7.88 -11.55
C LEU A 78 -3.85 -7.47 -10.11
N ASN A 79 -4.67 -6.66 -9.46
CA ASN A 79 -4.46 -6.13 -8.11
C ASN A 79 -5.20 -6.91 -7.02
N GLU A 80 -6.03 -7.87 -7.37
CA GLU A 80 -6.86 -8.59 -6.43
C GLU A 80 -6.31 -9.99 -6.14
N VAL A 81 -6.07 -10.30 -4.86
CA VAL A 81 -5.59 -11.61 -4.41
C VAL A 81 -6.60 -12.71 -4.74
N TYR A 82 -7.89 -12.39 -4.69
CA TYR A 82 -8.98 -13.32 -5.01
C TYR A 82 -8.90 -13.85 -6.45
N SER A 83 -8.47 -13.01 -7.39
CA SER A 83 -8.24 -13.39 -8.80
C SER A 83 -6.81 -13.85 -9.09
N GLY A 84 -6.00 -14.05 -8.04
CA GLY A 84 -4.60 -14.48 -8.14
C GLY A 84 -3.63 -13.36 -8.51
N GLY A 85 -4.08 -12.11 -8.46
CA GLY A 85 -3.24 -10.95 -8.65
C GLY A 85 -2.37 -10.61 -7.43
N ILE A 86 -1.67 -9.49 -7.49
CA ILE A 86 -0.77 -9.03 -6.43
C ILE A 86 -1.50 -8.06 -5.51
N GLY A 87 -1.72 -8.47 -4.26
CA GLY A 87 -2.32 -7.62 -3.24
C GLY A 87 -1.44 -6.44 -2.86
N SER A 88 -2.04 -5.40 -2.30
CA SER A 88 -1.36 -4.12 -2.00
C SER A 88 -0.14 -4.28 -1.10
N TYR A 89 -0.19 -5.16 -0.09
CA TYR A 89 0.94 -5.39 0.83
C TYR A 89 2.08 -6.16 0.17
N ALA A 90 1.76 -7.19 -0.62
CA ALA A 90 2.73 -7.91 -1.42
C ALA A 90 3.44 -6.98 -2.42
N LEU A 91 2.69 -6.10 -3.10
CA LEU A 91 3.27 -5.08 -3.99
C LEU A 91 4.20 -4.12 -3.25
N LEU A 92 3.82 -3.66 -2.06
CA LEU A 92 4.69 -2.83 -1.22
C LEU A 92 5.99 -3.57 -0.88
N CYS A 93 5.92 -4.86 -0.50
CA CYS A 93 7.11 -5.67 -0.24
C CYS A 93 8.01 -5.79 -1.48
N MET A 94 7.43 -5.98 -2.68
CA MET A 94 8.20 -5.98 -3.92
C MET A 94 8.93 -4.66 -4.15
N ILE A 95 8.26 -3.52 -3.97
CA ILE A 95 8.87 -2.20 -4.16
C ILE A 95 9.94 -1.94 -3.10
N MET A 96 9.68 -2.29 -1.84
CA MET A 96 10.67 -2.15 -0.77
C MET A 96 11.92 -3.00 -1.04
N THR A 97 11.76 -4.26 -1.44
CA THR A 97 12.87 -5.13 -1.85
C THR A 97 13.68 -4.52 -2.97
N PHE A 98 13.00 -4.00 -4.00
CA PHE A 98 13.66 -3.33 -5.13
C PHE A 98 14.47 -2.11 -4.70
N LEU A 99 13.90 -1.22 -3.87
CA LEU A 99 14.59 -0.02 -3.40
C LEU A 99 15.77 -0.35 -2.47
N GLN A 100 15.61 -1.35 -1.61
CA GLN A 100 16.70 -1.85 -0.75
C GLN A 100 17.85 -2.49 -1.56
N LEU A 101 17.50 -3.20 -2.64
CA LEU A 101 18.49 -3.77 -3.55
C LEU A 101 19.30 -2.67 -4.25
N ARG A 102 18.62 -1.64 -4.76
CA ARG A 102 19.26 -0.48 -5.38
C ARG A 102 20.23 0.21 -4.43
N GLU A 103 19.78 0.51 -3.21
CA GLU A 103 20.62 1.11 -2.17
C GLU A 103 21.86 0.27 -1.88
N SER A 104 21.73 -1.06 -1.85
CA SER A 104 22.87 -1.98 -1.61
C SER A 104 23.86 -1.99 -2.78
N ILE A 105 23.39 -1.94 -4.01
CA ILE A 105 24.24 -1.87 -5.22
C ILE A 105 24.99 -0.54 -5.24
N GLU A 106 24.28 0.56 -5.06
CA GLU A 106 24.86 1.91 -5.01
C GLU A 106 25.91 2.01 -3.91
N ALA A 107 25.66 1.47 -2.71
CA ALA A 107 26.63 1.44 -1.63
C ALA A 107 27.88 0.62 -1.96
N SER A 108 27.79 -0.45 -2.76
CA SER A 108 28.93 -1.29 -3.16
C SER A 108 29.76 -0.68 -4.28
N GLU A 109 29.12 -0.01 -5.22
CA GLU A 109 29.80 0.65 -6.35
C GLU A 109 30.48 1.97 -5.95
N TRP A 110 29.98 2.64 -4.90
CA TRP A 110 30.43 3.97 -4.47
C TRP A 110 31.28 3.97 -3.20
N ALA A 111 31.79 2.81 -2.77
CA ALA A 111 32.82 2.73 -1.74
C ALA A 111 34.13 3.44 -2.15
N GLY A 112 34.23 3.94 -3.40
CA GLY A 112 35.28 4.77 -3.97
C GLY A 112 34.72 6.12 -4.46
N GLU A 113 34.89 7.17 -3.66
CA GLU A 113 35.06 8.56 -4.13
C GLU A 113 33.92 9.35 -4.80
N ARG A 114 32.66 9.37 -4.41
CA ARG A 114 31.82 10.56 -4.68
C ARG A 114 30.70 10.76 -3.67
N GLY A 115 30.46 12.02 -3.35
CA GLY A 115 29.56 12.46 -2.27
C GLY A 115 28.13 11.98 -2.38
N ARG A 116 27.58 11.73 -1.22
CA ARG A 116 26.29 11.12 -0.89
C ARG A 116 25.04 11.94 -1.23
N GLU A 117 25.17 13.09 -1.92
CA GLU A 117 24.04 14.06 -2.02
C GLU A 117 23.06 13.78 -3.17
N ASP A 118 23.41 13.03 -4.20
CA ASP A 118 22.53 12.83 -5.37
C ASP A 118 21.98 11.40 -5.57
N ALA A 119 22.40 10.42 -4.79
CA ALA A 119 22.05 9.00 -5.01
C ALA A 119 20.64 8.62 -4.51
N SER A 120 20.04 9.37 -3.59
CA SER A 120 18.73 9.03 -2.99
C SER A 120 17.52 9.51 -3.80
N GLU A 121 17.70 10.40 -4.78
CA GLU A 121 16.65 10.95 -5.64
C GLU A 121 16.76 10.44 -7.09
N GLY A 122 17.00 9.16 -7.30
CA GLY A 122 16.93 8.56 -8.63
C GLY A 122 15.63 8.99 -9.33
N CYS A 123 15.74 9.42 -10.59
CA CYS A 123 14.58 9.80 -11.40
C CYS A 123 13.49 8.72 -11.28
N LEU A 124 12.30 9.08 -10.76
CA LEU A 124 11.19 8.15 -10.56
C LEU A 124 10.85 7.34 -11.81
N GLY A 125 11.06 7.93 -12.99
CA GLY A 125 10.90 7.24 -14.27
C GLY A 125 11.89 6.10 -14.46
N THR A 126 13.16 6.32 -14.14
CA THR A 126 14.20 5.28 -14.19
C THR A 126 13.90 4.17 -13.21
N LEU A 127 13.57 4.51 -11.96
CA LEU A 127 13.19 3.51 -10.95
C LEU A 127 11.99 2.67 -11.39
N LEU A 128 11.00 3.26 -12.05
CA LEU A 128 9.84 2.54 -12.57
C LEU A 128 10.24 1.57 -13.70
N ILE A 129 11.12 2.01 -14.61
CA ILE A 129 11.65 1.17 -15.70
C ILE A 129 12.44 -0.02 -15.13
N ASP A 130 13.34 0.25 -14.18
CA ASP A 130 14.17 -0.78 -13.55
C ASP A 130 13.32 -1.78 -12.74
N PHE A 131 12.24 -1.31 -12.09
CA PHE A 131 11.27 -2.19 -11.43
C PHE A 131 10.60 -3.15 -12.42
N PHE A 132 10.16 -2.64 -13.57
CA PHE A 132 9.55 -3.47 -14.62
C PHE A 132 10.57 -4.43 -15.23
N GLU A 133 11.81 -4.01 -15.39
CA GLU A 133 12.88 -4.88 -15.88
C GLU A 133 13.16 -6.02 -14.90
N LEU A 134 13.33 -5.70 -13.62
CA LEU A 134 13.59 -6.69 -12.58
C LEU A 134 12.50 -7.75 -12.53
N TYR A 135 11.26 -7.34 -12.33
CA TYR A 135 10.15 -8.27 -12.09
C TYR A 135 9.54 -8.84 -13.38
N GLY A 136 9.65 -8.14 -14.50
CA GLY A 136 9.15 -8.62 -15.78
C GLY A 136 10.12 -9.55 -16.50
N ARG A 137 11.42 -9.29 -16.38
CA ARG A 137 12.44 -9.99 -17.19
C ARG A 137 13.46 -10.75 -16.38
N LYS A 138 14.09 -10.10 -15.38
CA LYS A 138 15.30 -10.62 -14.71
C LYS A 138 14.99 -11.65 -13.63
N LEU A 139 13.90 -11.51 -12.90
CA LEU A 139 13.57 -12.40 -11.79
C LEU A 139 13.18 -13.79 -12.29
N ASN A 140 13.96 -14.81 -11.94
CA ASN A 140 13.56 -16.21 -12.06
C ASN A 140 12.68 -16.60 -10.88
N SER A 141 11.38 -16.36 -11.00
CA SER A 141 10.40 -16.64 -9.94
C SER A 141 10.12 -18.13 -9.72
N GLU A 142 10.64 -19.03 -10.55
CA GLU A 142 10.49 -20.47 -10.35
C GLU A 142 11.41 -20.99 -9.24
N GLU A 143 12.59 -20.41 -9.10
CA GLU A 143 13.60 -20.83 -8.12
C GLU A 143 13.78 -19.81 -6.99
N ILE A 144 13.61 -18.52 -7.29
CA ILE A 144 13.98 -17.42 -6.42
C ILE A 144 12.76 -16.73 -5.84
N GLY A 145 12.76 -16.59 -4.52
CA GLY A 145 11.85 -15.71 -3.78
C GLY A 145 12.52 -14.41 -3.36
N ILE A 146 11.71 -13.45 -2.93
CA ILE A 146 12.18 -12.13 -2.47
C ILE A 146 11.88 -11.92 -0.99
N SER A 147 12.75 -11.16 -0.32
CA SER A 147 12.65 -10.81 1.08
C SER A 147 12.85 -9.31 1.28
N CYS A 148 11.84 -8.60 1.74
CA CYS A 148 12.01 -7.24 2.23
C CYS A 148 12.35 -7.31 3.72
N GLY A 149 13.64 -7.40 4.05
CA GLY A 149 14.08 -7.36 5.45
C GLY A 149 13.71 -6.02 6.10
N ASP A 150 13.46 -6.06 7.43
CA ASP A 150 13.45 -4.84 8.22
C ASP A 150 14.92 -4.36 8.26
N ALA A 151 15.18 -3.23 7.62
CA ALA A 151 16.53 -2.71 7.46
C ALA A 151 17.22 -2.39 8.80
N GLU A 152 16.45 -2.25 9.88
CA GLU A 152 16.98 -2.06 11.23
C GLU A 152 17.31 -3.39 11.95
N LYS A 153 16.67 -4.49 11.54
CA LYS A 153 16.78 -5.79 12.23
C LYS A 153 17.59 -6.81 11.47
N THR A 154 17.75 -6.63 10.17
CA THR A 154 18.38 -7.65 9.31
C THR A 154 19.73 -7.16 8.82
N THR A 155 20.81 -7.72 9.34
CA THR A 155 22.19 -7.55 8.85
C THR A 155 22.40 -8.17 7.46
N SER A 156 21.48 -9.00 6.99
CA SER A 156 21.54 -9.62 5.67
C SER A 156 21.24 -8.61 4.56
N THR A 157 22.20 -8.37 3.70
CA THR A 157 22.05 -7.59 2.46
C THR A 157 21.35 -8.39 1.35
N ASN A 158 21.22 -9.71 1.53
CA ASN A 158 20.63 -10.57 0.52
C ASN A 158 19.10 -10.40 0.51
N ARG A 159 18.57 -9.87 -0.60
CA ARG A 159 17.15 -9.64 -0.85
C ARG A 159 16.47 -10.78 -1.61
N PHE A 160 17.24 -11.78 -1.95
CA PHE A 160 16.77 -12.98 -2.66
C PHE A 160 17.07 -14.23 -1.85
N PHE A 161 16.23 -15.24 -1.99
CA PHE A 161 16.45 -16.55 -1.38
C PHE A 161 16.02 -17.66 -2.35
N VAL A 162 16.62 -18.83 -2.20
CA VAL A 162 16.21 -20.03 -2.93
C VAL A 162 14.96 -20.61 -2.29
N LYS A 163 13.88 -20.78 -3.05
CA LYS A 163 12.56 -21.17 -2.53
C LYS A 163 12.55 -22.54 -1.87
N SER A 164 13.31 -23.48 -2.39
CA SER A 164 13.44 -24.82 -1.81
C SER A 164 14.09 -24.83 -0.43
N GLU A 165 14.94 -23.85 -0.11
CA GLU A 165 15.59 -23.74 1.20
C GLU A 165 14.65 -23.23 2.30
N LYS A 166 13.56 -22.54 1.94
CA LYS A 166 12.62 -21.91 2.88
C LYS A 166 11.21 -22.53 2.88
N ASN A 167 11.02 -23.71 2.32
CA ASN A 167 9.71 -24.35 2.19
C ASN A 167 8.66 -23.50 1.44
N PHE A 168 9.09 -22.58 0.58
CA PHE A 168 8.21 -21.76 -0.26
C PHE A 168 8.06 -22.31 -1.66
N TYR A 169 8.69 -23.46 -1.93
CA TYR A 169 8.61 -24.14 -3.21
C TYR A 169 7.36 -25.00 -3.29
N ASP A 170 6.52 -24.77 -4.30
CA ASP A 170 5.35 -25.59 -4.62
C ASP A 170 5.64 -26.36 -5.92
N GLU A 171 5.87 -27.66 -5.85
CA GLU A 171 6.17 -28.51 -7.00
C GLU A 171 5.10 -28.46 -8.09
N ARG A 172 3.84 -28.27 -7.70
CA ARG A 172 2.71 -28.20 -8.63
C ARG A 172 2.60 -26.83 -9.29
N ARG A 173 3.11 -25.80 -8.63
CA ARG A 173 3.03 -24.40 -9.06
C ARG A 173 4.35 -23.66 -8.84
N PRO A 174 5.47 -24.13 -9.41
CA PRO A 174 6.79 -23.54 -9.18
C PRO A 174 6.87 -22.07 -9.63
N PHE A 175 6.02 -21.67 -10.58
CA PHE A 175 5.98 -20.32 -11.13
C PHE A 175 5.45 -19.26 -10.16
N LEU A 176 4.80 -19.63 -9.05
CA LEU A 176 4.27 -18.64 -8.10
C LEU A 176 5.38 -17.72 -7.62
N LEU A 177 5.06 -16.45 -7.49
CA LEU A 177 5.96 -15.51 -6.83
C LEU A 177 5.99 -15.85 -5.32
N SER A 178 7.18 -15.94 -4.74
CA SER A 178 7.35 -16.11 -3.30
C SER A 178 7.89 -14.82 -2.70
N ILE A 179 7.19 -14.33 -1.68
CA ILE A 179 7.53 -13.09 -0.98
C ILE A 179 7.50 -13.38 0.53
N GLN A 180 8.66 -13.36 1.16
CA GLN A 180 8.74 -13.53 2.60
C GLN A 180 8.14 -12.33 3.32
N ASP A 181 7.21 -12.60 4.24
CA ASP A 181 6.62 -11.55 5.07
C ASP A 181 7.66 -11.01 6.06
N PRO A 182 7.89 -9.69 6.12
CA PRO A 182 8.83 -9.09 7.05
C PRO A 182 8.43 -9.25 8.54
N GLN A 183 7.18 -9.61 8.83
CA GLN A 183 6.69 -9.84 10.18
C GLN A 183 6.72 -11.30 10.59
N ASP A 184 6.49 -12.19 9.64
CA ASP A 184 6.43 -13.63 9.83
C ASP A 184 7.25 -14.32 8.74
N PRO A 185 8.51 -14.69 9.01
CA PRO A 185 9.40 -15.30 8.03
C PRO A 185 8.89 -16.59 7.39
N GLU A 186 7.93 -17.27 8.04
CA GLU A 186 7.32 -18.49 7.54
C GLU A 186 6.09 -18.22 6.64
N ASN A 187 5.61 -16.99 6.61
CA ASN A 187 4.47 -16.59 5.79
C ASN A 187 4.93 -16.14 4.40
N ASP A 188 4.43 -16.81 3.35
CA ASP A 188 4.61 -16.40 1.96
C ASP A 188 3.43 -15.54 1.49
N LEU A 189 3.66 -14.23 1.32
CA LEU A 189 2.68 -13.27 0.80
C LEU A 189 2.34 -13.52 -0.67
N GLY A 190 3.22 -14.19 -1.40
CA GLY A 190 3.04 -14.53 -2.81
C GLY A 190 2.27 -15.83 -3.07
N ARG A 191 1.98 -16.62 -2.04
CA ARG A 191 1.38 -17.96 -2.14
C ARG A 191 0.10 -18.03 -2.98
N ASN A 192 -0.68 -16.98 -3.00
CA ASN A 192 -1.95 -16.90 -3.74
C ASN A 192 -1.83 -16.16 -5.08
N SER A 193 -0.62 -15.87 -5.56
CA SER A 193 -0.38 -15.15 -6.82
C SER A 193 -0.45 -16.06 -8.05
N TYR A 194 -1.51 -16.86 -8.20
CA TYR A 194 -1.62 -17.81 -9.31
C TYR A 194 -1.74 -17.15 -10.68
N ALA A 195 -2.08 -15.88 -10.77
CA ALA A 195 -1.99 -15.06 -11.98
C ALA A 195 -0.61 -14.39 -12.18
N TRP A 196 0.43 -14.81 -11.43
CA TRP A 196 1.76 -14.19 -11.50
C TRP A 196 2.34 -14.17 -12.92
N ARG A 197 2.11 -15.23 -13.72
CA ARG A 197 2.55 -15.23 -15.13
C ARG A 197 1.97 -14.05 -15.93
N SER A 198 0.70 -13.70 -15.69
CA SER A 198 0.05 -12.55 -16.32
C SER A 198 0.60 -11.22 -15.79
N VAL A 199 0.91 -11.16 -14.49
CA VAL A 199 1.55 -9.98 -13.88
C VAL A 199 2.94 -9.78 -14.46
N LYS A 200 3.76 -10.84 -14.53
CA LYS A 200 5.11 -10.81 -15.11
C LYS A 200 5.08 -10.35 -16.58
N ALA A 201 4.18 -10.92 -17.37
CA ALA A 201 3.99 -10.54 -18.79
C ALA A 201 3.55 -9.06 -18.91
N ALA A 202 2.67 -8.57 -18.02
CA ALA A 202 2.26 -7.18 -18.00
C ALA A 202 3.43 -6.24 -17.67
N PHE A 203 4.29 -6.62 -16.72
CA PHE A 203 5.50 -5.84 -16.39
C PHE A 203 6.52 -5.85 -17.54
N GLU A 204 6.75 -6.99 -18.17
CA GLU A 204 7.62 -7.10 -19.35
C GLU A 204 7.11 -6.24 -20.51
N HIS A 205 5.80 -6.29 -20.77
CA HIS A 205 5.18 -5.44 -21.78
C HIS A 205 5.34 -3.96 -21.45
N ALA A 206 5.14 -3.57 -20.17
CA ALA A 206 5.31 -2.20 -19.73
C ALA A 206 6.75 -1.73 -19.94
N PHE A 207 7.75 -2.54 -19.59
CA PHE A 207 9.16 -2.25 -19.86
C PHE A 207 9.39 -2.00 -21.35
N THR A 208 8.94 -2.92 -22.22
CA THR A 208 9.11 -2.80 -23.67
C THR A 208 8.48 -1.54 -24.24
N VAL A 209 7.26 -1.21 -23.80
CA VAL A 209 6.52 -0.04 -24.31
C VAL A 209 7.11 1.27 -23.82
N ILE A 210 7.60 1.35 -22.58
CA ILE A 210 8.19 2.58 -22.03
C ILE A 210 9.56 2.84 -22.68
N THR A 211 10.37 1.80 -22.89
CA THR A 211 11.73 1.92 -23.45
C THR A 211 11.75 2.01 -24.95
N ALA A 212 10.61 1.81 -25.63
CA ALA A 212 10.51 1.95 -27.09
C ALA A 212 10.83 3.39 -27.53
N PRO A 213 11.54 3.59 -28.66
CA PRO A 213 11.89 4.90 -29.19
C PRO A 213 10.68 5.83 -29.33
N VAL A 214 10.85 7.12 -28.99
CA VAL A 214 9.77 8.12 -29.00
C VAL A 214 9.30 8.48 -30.42
N GLY A 215 10.11 8.19 -31.45
CA GLY A 215 9.83 8.58 -32.83
C GLY A 215 8.61 7.96 -33.52
N ALA A 216 8.06 6.86 -32.95
CA ALA A 216 6.93 6.14 -33.52
C ALA A 216 5.57 6.53 -32.92
N SER A 217 5.52 7.27 -31.83
CA SER A 217 4.26 7.69 -31.21
C SER A 217 4.27 9.20 -30.92
N LYS A 218 3.13 9.86 -31.18
CA LYS A 218 2.91 11.27 -30.83
C LYS A 218 2.79 11.49 -29.31
N GLU A 219 2.90 10.45 -28.49
CA GLU A 219 2.72 10.52 -27.04
C GLU A 219 4.02 10.98 -26.38
N VAL A 220 4.04 12.21 -25.93
CA VAL A 220 5.16 12.84 -25.22
C VAL A 220 5.32 12.30 -23.80
N PHE A 221 4.23 11.86 -23.18
CA PHE A 221 4.23 11.39 -21.79
C PHE A 221 4.35 9.87 -21.72
N LEU A 222 5.54 9.37 -21.46
CA LEU A 222 5.83 7.92 -21.43
C LEU A 222 4.89 7.13 -20.52
N LEU A 223 4.51 7.68 -19.36
CA LEU A 223 3.61 7.02 -18.42
C LEU A 223 2.23 6.72 -19.02
N ARG A 224 1.74 7.57 -19.95
CA ARG A 224 0.45 7.35 -20.63
C ARG A 224 0.44 6.12 -21.53
N ARG A 225 1.61 5.62 -21.92
CA ARG A 225 1.71 4.40 -22.71
C ARG A 225 1.29 3.15 -21.93
N ILE A 226 1.40 3.20 -20.59
CA ILE A 226 1.15 2.05 -19.72
C ILE A 226 -0.01 2.26 -18.74
N VAL A 227 -0.34 3.49 -18.41
CA VAL A 227 -1.45 3.86 -17.52
C VAL A 227 -2.41 4.76 -18.25
N LYS A 228 -3.67 4.32 -18.40
CA LYS A 228 -4.73 5.13 -18.97
C LYS A 228 -5.15 6.20 -17.97
N MET A 229 -5.31 7.42 -18.46
CA MET A 229 -5.88 8.50 -17.66
C MET A 229 -7.41 8.38 -17.66
N ASP A 230 -7.98 8.28 -16.47
CA ASP A 230 -9.43 8.34 -16.29
C ASP A 230 -9.87 9.81 -16.33
N THR A 231 -10.53 10.19 -17.43
CA THR A 231 -11.00 11.56 -17.67
C THR A 231 -12.07 11.98 -16.66
N GLU A 232 -12.90 11.05 -16.18
CA GLU A 232 -13.92 11.34 -15.15
C GLU A 232 -13.27 11.64 -13.80
N MET A 233 -12.28 10.83 -13.38
CA MET A 233 -11.49 11.12 -12.19
C MET A 233 -10.74 12.46 -12.28
N MET A 234 -10.28 12.85 -13.47
CA MET A 234 -9.66 14.16 -13.65
C MET A 234 -10.67 15.30 -13.52
N LYS A 235 -11.86 15.16 -14.07
CA LYS A 235 -12.96 16.13 -13.90
C LYS A 235 -13.34 16.27 -12.43
N LEU A 236 -13.49 15.14 -11.69
CA LEU A 236 -13.77 15.16 -10.26
C LEU A 236 -12.66 15.82 -9.43
N ARG A 237 -11.38 15.67 -9.83
CA ARG A 237 -10.25 16.35 -9.18
C ARG A 237 -10.15 17.82 -9.52
N ALA A 238 -10.58 18.22 -10.71
CA ALA A 238 -10.60 19.61 -11.16
C ALA A 238 -11.83 20.37 -10.63
N ALA A 239 -12.91 19.67 -10.24
CA ALA A 239 -14.06 20.31 -9.61
C ALA A 239 -13.63 21.02 -8.33
N PRO A 240 -14.17 22.26 -8.05
CA PRO A 240 -13.91 22.95 -6.80
C PRO A 240 -14.22 22.01 -5.65
N LYS A 241 -13.23 21.72 -4.82
CA LYS A 241 -13.47 20.93 -3.59
C LYS A 241 -14.35 21.77 -2.71
N GLU A 242 -15.60 21.38 -2.52
CA GLU A 242 -16.39 21.80 -1.38
C GLU A 242 -15.67 21.27 -0.13
N THR A 243 -14.84 22.13 0.42
CA THR A 243 -13.77 21.80 1.40
C THR A 243 -14.37 21.48 2.79
N GLY A 244 -15.70 21.54 2.94
CA GLY A 244 -16.39 21.36 4.22
C GLY A 244 -16.60 19.90 4.63
N ALA A 245 -17.02 19.03 3.71
CA ALA A 245 -17.48 17.69 4.07
C ALA A 245 -16.34 16.74 4.48
N ILE A 246 -15.18 16.80 3.82
CA ILE A 246 -14.06 15.91 4.13
C ILE A 246 -13.31 16.35 5.39
N ARG A 247 -13.20 17.65 5.69
CA ARG A 247 -12.62 18.13 6.94
C ARG A 247 -13.42 17.73 8.17
N GLY A 248 -14.75 17.75 8.10
CA GLY A 248 -15.63 17.30 9.19
C GLY A 248 -15.39 15.84 9.55
N VAL A 249 -15.36 14.93 8.57
CA VAL A 249 -15.15 13.50 8.82
C VAL A 249 -13.78 13.20 9.43
N PHE A 250 -12.72 13.91 9.03
CA PHE A 250 -11.39 13.71 9.62
C PHE A 250 -11.23 14.36 10.99
N SER A 251 -11.88 15.50 11.28
CA SER A 251 -11.88 16.09 12.61
C SER A 251 -12.63 15.21 13.61
N ASP A 252 -13.82 14.73 13.26
CA ASP A 252 -14.61 13.83 14.09
C ASP A 252 -13.89 12.49 14.35
N PHE A 253 -13.14 11.98 13.37
CA PHE A 253 -12.33 10.78 13.55
C PHE A 253 -11.11 11.03 14.46
N GLN A 254 -10.44 12.19 14.35
CA GLN A 254 -9.35 12.55 15.26
C GLN A 254 -9.84 12.74 16.69
N GLU A 255 -10.97 13.41 16.88
CA GLU A 255 -11.63 13.57 18.18
C GLU A 255 -12.03 12.20 18.77
N PHE A 256 -12.58 11.31 17.96
CA PHE A 256 -12.90 9.94 18.39
C PHE A 256 -11.65 9.16 18.79
N VAL A 257 -10.55 9.26 18.05
CA VAL A 257 -9.27 8.57 18.35
C VAL A 257 -8.68 9.11 19.65
N GLU A 258 -8.70 10.42 19.85
CA GLU A 258 -8.17 11.08 21.06
C GLU A 258 -9.00 10.72 22.29
N ALA A 259 -10.34 10.77 22.19
CA ALA A 259 -11.25 10.37 23.26
C ALA A 259 -11.09 8.90 23.67
N ASN A 260 -10.78 8.01 22.73
CA ASN A 260 -10.50 6.61 23.03
C ASN A 260 -9.10 6.36 23.56
N LYS A 261 -8.11 7.17 23.23
CA LYS A 261 -6.79 7.12 23.88
C LYS A 261 -6.88 7.51 25.35
N GLU A 262 -7.62 8.56 25.68
CA GLU A 262 -7.85 9.00 27.06
C GLU A 262 -8.59 7.93 27.87
N ARG A 263 -9.59 7.27 27.31
CA ARG A 263 -10.27 6.13 27.96
C ARG A 263 -9.34 4.93 28.24
N ARG A 264 -8.45 4.60 27.31
CA ARG A 264 -7.47 3.51 27.49
C ARG A 264 -6.35 3.87 28.49
N ALA A 265 -6.06 5.17 28.68
CA ALA A 265 -5.09 5.66 29.66
C ALA A 265 -5.66 5.79 31.08
N GLY A 266 -6.93 5.40 31.34
CA GLY A 266 -7.56 5.44 32.66
C GLY A 266 -7.85 6.86 33.21
N VAL A 267 -7.82 7.88 32.37
CA VAL A 267 -8.13 9.25 32.74
C VAL A 267 -9.64 9.47 32.61
N THR A 268 -10.35 9.48 33.72
CA THR A 268 -11.77 9.88 33.78
C THR A 268 -11.88 11.36 33.42
N PRO A 269 -12.78 11.76 32.49
CA PRO A 269 -12.98 13.18 32.19
C PRO A 269 -13.48 13.93 33.44
N ARG A 270 -12.75 14.93 33.90
CA ARG A 270 -13.25 15.88 34.90
C ARG A 270 -14.44 16.61 34.29
N GLN A 271 -15.63 16.41 34.88
CA GLN A 271 -16.82 17.20 34.57
C GLN A 271 -16.53 18.66 34.92
N ASN A 272 -16.28 19.50 33.92
CA ASN A 272 -16.29 20.94 34.08
C ASN A 272 -17.74 21.43 34.23
N ALA A 273 -18.22 21.42 35.48
CA ALA A 273 -19.47 22.07 35.84
C ALA A 273 -19.29 23.60 35.71
N SER A 274 -19.72 24.14 34.59
CA SER A 274 -19.84 25.59 34.41
C SER A 274 -20.92 26.11 35.36
N LYS A 275 -20.50 26.76 36.45
CA LYS A 275 -21.36 27.55 37.32
C LYS A 275 -21.98 28.69 36.49
N LYS A 276 -23.23 28.55 36.08
CA LYS A 276 -24.06 29.68 35.62
C LYS A 276 -24.29 30.64 36.78
N LYS A 277 -23.67 31.83 36.74
CA LYS A 277 -24.01 32.95 37.60
C LYS A 277 -25.43 33.43 37.26
N LYS A 278 -26.31 33.36 38.25
CA LYS A 278 -27.62 34.08 38.19
C LYS A 278 -27.40 35.60 38.26
N PRO A 279 -28.12 36.41 37.47
CA PRO A 279 -28.12 37.85 37.63
C PRO A 279 -28.91 38.24 38.89
N ARG A 280 -28.33 39.11 39.71
CA ARG A 280 -29.01 39.74 40.85
C ARG A 280 -30.06 40.74 40.34
N GLY A 281 -31.31 40.53 40.73
CA GLY A 281 -32.38 41.49 40.52
C GLY A 281 -32.13 42.74 41.37
N VAL A 282 -32.36 43.88 40.74
CA VAL A 282 -32.43 45.21 41.39
C VAL A 282 -33.83 45.35 41.96
N ALA A 283 -33.86 45.70 43.27
CA ALA A 283 -35.08 46.07 43.96
C ALA A 283 -35.57 47.47 43.54
N LYS A 284 -36.83 47.60 43.32
CA LYS A 284 -37.70 48.65 43.87
C LYS A 284 -39.05 48.05 44.05
#